data_3fc3bad5e4d2cf58101710e021f6e229
#
_entry.id   3fc3bad5e4d2cf58101710e021f6e229
#
_cell.length_a   1.000
_cell.length_b   1.000
_cell.length_c   1.000
_cell.angle_alpha   90.00
_cell.angle_beta   90.00
_cell.angle_gamma   90.00
#
_symmetry.space_group_name_H-M   'P 1'
#
loop_
_entity.id
_entity.type
_entity.pdbx_description
1 polymer ?
#
loop_
_entity_poly.entity_id
_entity_poly.type
_entity_poly.pdbx_seq_one_letter_code
_entity_poly.pdbx_strand_id
1 'polypeptide(L)'
;MRIDILTLFPAIFQGPLTESILDRAREKKLLDIGFHDLRSFGLGQYHQIDDSPYGGGAGMVMRADVLVPAIEAVALTSDPSPRRGRGKMPHRVYFSPRGKKLTQERVEELARMNWLLLLCGHYEGVDQRVIDGWIDEEISIGDYVLTGGELPAMVL
;
A
#
# COMPACT_ATOMS: atom_id res chain seq x y z
N MET A 1 -11.66 -11.80 -0.73
CA MET A 1 -10.37 -11.12 -0.97
C MET A 1 -10.19 -10.05 0.10
N ARG A 2 -9.00 -9.90 0.66
CA ARG A 2 -8.66 -8.81 1.57
C ARG A 2 -7.66 -7.86 0.89
N ILE A 3 -7.86 -6.55 1.08
CA ILE A 3 -6.94 -5.50 0.62
C ILE A 3 -6.68 -4.56 1.79
N ASP A 4 -5.43 -4.42 2.18
CA ASP A 4 -4.99 -3.43 3.15
C ASP A 4 -4.24 -2.32 2.42
N ILE A 5 -4.57 -1.07 2.71
CA ILE A 5 -3.99 0.11 2.05
C ILE A 5 -3.25 0.94 3.09
N LEU A 6 -1.95 1.03 2.96
CA LEU A 6 -1.08 1.92 3.73
C LEU A 6 -0.99 3.27 3.02
N THR A 7 -1.45 4.35 3.63
CA THR A 7 -1.55 5.68 3.02
C THR A 7 -1.38 6.79 4.05
N LEU A 8 -1.02 7.99 3.61
CA LEU A 8 -1.06 9.22 4.41
C LEU A 8 -2.44 9.87 4.46
N PHE A 9 -3.35 9.46 3.57
CA PHE A 9 -4.64 10.11 3.35
C PHE A 9 -5.80 9.10 3.26
N PRO A 10 -6.12 8.37 4.35
CA PRO A 10 -7.20 7.39 4.34
C PRO A 10 -8.55 7.94 3.87
N ALA A 11 -8.81 9.23 4.17
CA ALA A 11 -10.06 9.87 3.81
C ALA A 11 -10.28 10.03 2.29
N ILE A 12 -9.21 9.99 1.47
CA ILE A 12 -9.32 10.13 0.01
C ILE A 12 -10.04 8.96 -0.65
N PHE A 13 -10.07 7.81 0.02
CA PHE A 13 -10.73 6.60 -0.45
C PHE A 13 -12.23 6.54 -0.14
N GLN A 14 -12.73 7.47 0.68
CA GLN A 14 -14.16 7.59 0.97
C GLN A 14 -14.89 8.05 -0.29
N GLY A 15 -15.96 7.36 -0.63
CA GLY A 15 -16.68 7.52 -1.89
C GLY A 15 -16.24 6.50 -2.94
N PRO A 16 -15.07 6.62 -3.58
CA PRO A 16 -14.68 5.70 -4.66
C PRO A 16 -14.71 4.22 -4.30
N LEU A 17 -14.31 3.86 -3.07
CA LEU A 17 -14.27 2.47 -2.62
C LEU A 17 -15.43 2.06 -1.69
N THR A 18 -16.40 2.95 -1.49
CA THR A 18 -17.55 2.73 -0.59
C THR A 18 -18.90 2.86 -1.29
N GLU A 19 -18.91 2.90 -2.61
CA GLU A 19 -20.11 3.08 -3.41
C GLU A 19 -20.26 2.01 -4.49
N SER A 20 -21.49 1.87 -5.01
CA SER A 20 -21.82 1.09 -6.19
C SER A 20 -21.48 -0.40 -6.09
N ILE A 21 -20.72 -0.93 -7.02
CA ILE A 21 -20.39 -2.37 -7.11
C ILE A 21 -19.43 -2.81 -6.00
N LEU A 22 -18.53 -1.92 -5.56
CA LEU A 22 -17.58 -2.22 -4.49
C LEU A 22 -18.28 -2.32 -3.13
N ASP A 23 -19.24 -1.44 -2.86
CA ASP A 23 -20.06 -1.51 -1.66
C ASP A 23 -20.84 -2.84 -1.59
N ARG A 24 -21.50 -3.22 -2.69
CA ARG A 24 -22.19 -4.52 -2.79
C ARG A 24 -21.26 -5.72 -2.56
N ALA A 25 -20.00 -5.64 -3.04
CA ALA A 25 -19.02 -6.69 -2.81
C ALA A 25 -18.61 -6.78 -1.33
N ARG A 26 -18.50 -5.64 -0.65
CA ARG A 26 -18.22 -5.56 0.79
C ARG A 26 -19.39 -6.09 1.63
N GLU A 27 -20.62 -5.67 1.32
CA GLU A 27 -21.84 -6.19 1.97
C GLU A 27 -21.94 -7.72 1.87
N LYS A 28 -21.61 -8.27 0.71
CA LYS A 28 -21.57 -9.73 0.47
C LYS A 28 -20.33 -10.42 1.06
N LYS A 29 -19.44 -9.67 1.75
CA LYS A 29 -18.17 -10.17 2.31
C LYS A 29 -17.25 -10.83 1.27
N LEU A 30 -17.37 -10.45 0.01
CA LEU A 30 -16.48 -10.88 -1.07
C LEU A 30 -15.18 -10.06 -1.07
N LEU A 31 -15.27 -8.82 -0.59
CA LEU A 31 -14.16 -7.87 -0.50
C LEU A 31 -14.13 -7.25 0.89
N ASP A 32 -12.95 -7.25 1.50
CA ASP A 32 -12.64 -6.57 2.76
C ASP A 32 -11.51 -5.58 2.50
N ILE A 33 -11.74 -4.28 2.77
CA ILE A 33 -10.75 -3.22 2.54
C ILE A 33 -10.45 -2.54 3.86
N GLY A 34 -9.20 -2.63 4.30
CA GLY A 34 -8.66 -1.94 5.46
C GLY A 34 -7.82 -0.72 5.06
N PHE A 35 -7.98 0.41 5.75
CA PHE A 35 -7.17 1.60 5.56
C PHE A 35 -6.30 1.83 6.78
N HIS A 36 -5.00 2.03 6.58
CA HIS A 36 -4.02 2.22 7.64
C HIS A 36 -3.29 3.54 7.43
N ASP A 37 -3.45 4.46 8.40
CA ASP A 37 -2.76 5.75 8.36
C ASP A 37 -1.29 5.58 8.73
N LEU A 38 -0.41 5.87 7.77
CA LEU A 38 1.04 5.84 7.97
C LEU A 38 1.52 6.81 9.05
N ARG A 39 0.76 7.89 9.34
CA ARG A 39 1.09 8.83 10.41
C ARG A 39 1.09 8.17 11.79
N SER A 40 0.31 7.10 11.98
CA SER A 40 0.33 6.35 13.25
C SER A 40 1.67 5.67 13.54
N PHE A 41 2.52 5.51 12.52
CA PHE A 41 3.86 4.94 12.63
C PHE A 41 4.96 6.00 12.58
N GLY A 42 4.58 7.28 12.38
CA GLY A 42 5.51 8.40 12.28
C GLY A 42 6.31 8.64 13.57
N LEU A 43 7.52 9.16 13.42
CA LEU A 43 8.48 9.33 14.51
C LEU A 43 8.30 10.66 15.25
N GLY A 44 8.54 10.62 16.57
CA GLY A 44 8.53 11.79 17.43
C GLY A 44 7.16 12.44 17.56
N GLN A 45 7.11 13.61 18.20
CA GLN A 45 5.86 14.33 18.47
C GLN A 45 5.17 14.87 17.23
N TYR A 46 5.87 14.98 16.10
CA TYR A 46 5.34 15.49 14.82
C TYR A 46 4.92 14.37 13.86
N HIS A 47 5.00 13.10 14.29
CA HIS A 47 4.70 11.95 13.44
C HIS A 47 5.42 12.01 12.08
N GLN A 48 6.74 12.30 12.12
CA GLN A 48 7.55 12.47 10.94
C GLN A 48 7.64 11.15 10.14
N ILE A 49 7.41 11.24 8.83
CA ILE A 49 7.30 10.10 7.92
C ILE A 49 8.39 10.14 6.85
N ASP A 50 8.91 11.31 6.58
CA ASP A 50 9.83 11.63 5.51
C ASP A 50 11.17 12.11 6.05
N ASP A 51 12.21 12.03 5.19
CA ASP A 51 13.55 12.53 5.48
C ASP A 51 14.23 12.94 4.15
N SER A 52 15.32 13.67 4.26
CA SER A 52 16.16 14.00 3.11
C SER A 52 16.69 12.73 2.44
N PRO A 53 16.76 12.69 1.10
CA PRO A 53 17.29 11.52 0.40
C PRO A 53 18.75 11.24 0.80
N TYR A 54 19.06 9.97 1.02
CA TYR A 54 20.43 9.55 1.32
C TYR A 54 21.35 9.86 0.13
N GLY A 55 22.43 10.58 0.38
CA GLY A 55 23.33 11.06 -0.69
C GLY A 55 22.99 12.44 -1.23
N GLY A 56 21.97 13.11 -0.69
CA GLY A 56 21.54 14.44 -1.11
C GLY A 56 20.57 14.41 -2.30
N GLY A 57 20.05 15.56 -2.66
CA GLY A 57 19.06 15.74 -3.72
C GLY A 57 17.93 16.67 -3.27
N ALA A 58 17.09 17.09 -4.21
CA ALA A 58 15.90 17.87 -3.91
C ALA A 58 14.77 16.98 -3.41
N GLY A 59 13.90 17.55 -2.56
CA GLY A 59 12.72 16.87 -2.05
C GLY A 59 12.99 15.97 -0.84
N MET A 60 11.99 15.16 -0.50
CA MET A 60 11.98 14.26 0.64
C MET A 60 11.62 12.84 0.20
N VAL A 61 12.00 11.84 0.95
CA VAL A 61 11.64 10.44 0.71
C VAL A 61 10.97 9.84 1.95
N MET A 62 10.05 8.92 1.75
CA MET A 62 9.43 8.22 2.86
C MET A 62 10.42 7.26 3.52
N ARG A 63 10.51 7.34 4.83
CA ARG A 63 11.52 6.68 5.67
C ARG A 63 11.29 5.19 5.79
N ALA A 64 12.37 4.41 5.73
CA ALA A 64 12.32 2.97 5.94
C ALA A 64 11.92 2.59 7.37
N ASP A 65 12.41 3.31 8.39
CA ASP A 65 12.12 3.06 9.81
C ASP A 65 10.68 3.41 10.23
N VAL A 66 9.88 4.00 9.33
CA VAL A 66 8.43 4.19 9.46
C VAL A 66 7.66 3.14 8.65
N LEU A 67 8.06 2.96 7.39
CA LEU A 67 7.33 2.10 6.46
C LEU A 67 7.48 0.61 6.79
N VAL A 68 8.66 0.17 7.20
CA VAL A 68 8.89 -1.24 7.56
C VAL A 68 8.01 -1.67 8.73
N PRO A 69 8.01 -0.98 9.89
CA PRO A 69 7.09 -1.31 10.98
C PRO A 69 5.61 -1.26 10.57
N ALA A 70 5.21 -0.33 9.70
CA ALA A 70 3.83 -0.25 9.21
C ALA A 70 3.44 -1.48 8.38
N ILE A 71 4.29 -1.88 7.43
CA ILE A 71 4.08 -3.07 6.61
C ILE A 71 4.01 -4.33 7.49
N GLU A 72 4.95 -4.48 8.42
CA GLU A 72 5.01 -5.64 9.31
C GLU A 72 3.81 -5.69 10.27
N ALA A 73 3.41 -4.57 10.85
CA ALA A 73 2.26 -4.51 11.74
C ALA A 73 0.98 -4.96 11.02
N VAL A 74 0.73 -4.48 9.79
CA VAL A 74 -0.42 -4.89 9.00
C VAL A 74 -0.33 -6.35 8.61
N ALA A 75 0.85 -6.84 8.19
CA ALA A 75 1.06 -8.23 7.83
C ALA A 75 0.87 -9.19 9.02
N LEU A 76 1.17 -8.77 10.24
CA LEU A 76 1.06 -9.58 11.46
C LEU A 76 -0.34 -9.57 12.07
N THR A 77 -1.15 -8.52 11.86
CA THR A 77 -2.49 -8.38 12.49
C THR A 77 -3.57 -9.31 11.93
N SER A 78 -3.23 -10.19 11.01
CA SER A 78 -4.23 -10.85 10.18
C SER A 78 -4.67 -12.24 10.60
N ASP A 79 -4.14 -12.82 11.68
CA ASP A 79 -4.72 -14.04 12.26
C ASP A 79 -4.36 -14.18 13.76
N PRO A 80 -5.27 -13.83 14.67
CA PRO A 80 -5.10 -14.16 16.09
C PRO A 80 -5.32 -15.65 16.38
N SER A 81 -5.54 -16.48 15.35
CA SER A 81 -5.78 -17.91 15.54
C SER A 81 -4.46 -18.70 15.58
N PRO A 82 -4.07 -19.25 16.76
CA PRO A 82 -2.83 -20.04 16.89
C PRO A 82 -2.90 -21.41 16.20
N ARG A 83 -3.95 -21.69 15.41
CA ARG A 83 -4.24 -23.02 14.88
C ARG A 83 -3.91 -23.24 13.40
N ARG A 84 -3.43 -22.23 12.67
CA ARG A 84 -3.00 -22.45 11.28
C ARG A 84 -1.59 -21.90 11.10
N GLY A 85 -0.67 -22.83 10.91
CA GLY A 85 0.73 -22.54 10.67
C GLY A 85 0.95 -21.53 9.55
N ARG A 86 1.96 -20.66 9.71
CA ARG A 86 2.42 -19.56 8.85
C ARG A 86 1.28 -18.87 8.13
N GLY A 87 0.71 -17.81 8.74
CA GLY A 87 -0.27 -16.95 8.11
C GLY A 87 0.21 -16.59 6.69
N LYS A 88 -0.69 -16.67 5.71
CA LYS A 88 -0.35 -16.25 4.35
C LYS A 88 0.01 -14.77 4.42
N MET A 89 1.25 -14.44 4.08
CA MET A 89 1.69 -13.06 3.96
C MET A 89 0.93 -12.40 2.80
N PRO A 90 0.60 -11.10 2.88
CA PRO A 90 0.03 -10.37 1.76
C PRO A 90 1.01 -10.31 0.59
N HIS A 91 0.51 -10.24 -0.62
CA HIS A 91 1.30 -9.78 -1.76
C HIS A 91 1.37 -8.25 -1.68
N ARG A 92 2.59 -7.71 -1.55
CA ARG A 92 2.86 -6.30 -1.26
C ARG A 92 3.19 -5.56 -2.54
N VAL A 93 2.34 -4.60 -2.86
CA VAL A 93 2.42 -3.78 -4.07
C VAL A 93 2.75 -2.34 -3.69
N TYR A 94 3.74 -1.77 -4.35
CA TYR A 94 4.07 -0.35 -4.31
C TYR A 94 3.75 0.30 -5.67
N PHE A 95 3.13 1.48 -5.65
CA PHE A 95 2.81 2.21 -6.87
C PHE A 95 3.89 3.25 -7.19
N SER A 96 4.47 3.13 -8.38
CA SER A 96 5.54 4.00 -8.85
C SER A 96 5.49 4.13 -10.36
N PRO A 97 5.85 5.29 -10.93
CA PRO A 97 5.94 5.45 -12.39
C PRO A 97 7.02 4.56 -13.02
N ARG A 98 7.98 4.05 -12.22
CA ARG A 98 9.04 3.12 -12.68
C ARG A 98 8.60 1.65 -12.69
N GLY A 99 7.48 1.33 -12.05
CA GLY A 99 6.95 -0.02 -11.97
C GLY A 99 6.52 -0.59 -13.32
N LYS A 100 6.24 -1.89 -13.36
CA LYS A 100 5.65 -2.52 -14.54
C LYS A 100 4.26 -1.95 -14.80
N LYS A 101 3.95 -1.68 -16.07
CA LYS A 101 2.65 -1.14 -16.44
C LYS A 101 1.54 -2.14 -16.15
N LEU A 102 0.51 -1.68 -15.44
CA LEU A 102 -0.67 -2.48 -15.12
C LEU A 102 -1.42 -2.87 -16.41
N THR A 103 -1.72 -4.15 -16.54
CA THR A 103 -2.50 -4.72 -17.64
C THR A 103 -3.72 -5.45 -17.08
N GLN A 104 -4.74 -5.66 -17.88
CA GLN A 104 -5.92 -6.44 -17.49
C GLN A 104 -5.54 -7.86 -17.01
N GLU A 105 -4.60 -8.50 -17.68
CA GLU A 105 -4.09 -9.81 -17.28
C GLU A 105 -3.51 -9.78 -15.86
N ARG A 106 -2.70 -8.74 -15.54
CA ARG A 106 -2.12 -8.60 -14.21
C ARG A 106 -3.18 -8.32 -13.14
N VAL A 107 -4.19 -7.51 -13.43
CA VAL A 107 -5.34 -7.29 -12.54
C VAL A 107 -6.04 -8.60 -12.22
N GLU A 108 -6.27 -9.44 -13.22
CA GLU A 108 -6.92 -10.75 -13.04
C GLU A 108 -6.07 -11.71 -12.21
N GLU A 109 -4.74 -11.68 -12.35
CA GLU A 109 -3.82 -12.46 -11.52
C GLU A 109 -3.88 -12.01 -10.05
N LEU A 110 -3.82 -10.68 -9.80
CA LEU A 110 -3.91 -10.11 -8.46
C LEU A 110 -5.28 -10.39 -7.83
N ALA A 111 -6.37 -10.36 -8.61
CA ALA A 111 -7.72 -10.67 -8.14
C ALA A 111 -7.89 -12.12 -7.66
N ARG A 112 -7.03 -13.04 -8.10
CA ARG A 112 -7.00 -14.44 -7.60
C ARG A 112 -6.26 -14.61 -6.28
N MET A 113 -5.55 -13.57 -5.83
CA MET A 113 -4.86 -13.57 -4.55
C MET A 113 -5.86 -13.36 -3.41
N ASN A 114 -5.60 -13.99 -2.27
CA ASN A 114 -6.47 -13.86 -1.12
C ASN A 114 -6.28 -12.55 -0.37
N TRP A 115 -5.07 -11.96 -0.45
CA TRP A 115 -4.68 -10.81 0.32
C TRP A 115 -3.61 -9.96 -0.37
N LEU A 116 -3.93 -8.68 -0.56
CA LEU A 116 -3.01 -7.65 -1.06
C LEU A 116 -2.73 -6.63 0.03
N LEU A 117 -1.51 -6.11 0.06
CA LEU A 117 -1.13 -4.93 0.82
C LEU A 117 -0.63 -3.89 -0.19
N LEU A 118 -1.31 -2.75 -0.26
CA LEU A 118 -1.01 -1.68 -1.19
C LEU A 118 -0.32 -0.54 -0.44
N LEU A 119 0.90 -0.20 -0.84
CA LEU A 119 1.65 0.94 -0.31
C LEU A 119 1.49 2.14 -1.23
N CYS A 120 0.83 3.19 -0.72
CA CYS A 120 0.70 4.47 -1.40
C CYS A 120 1.86 5.38 -1.00
N GLY A 121 2.82 5.56 -1.89
CA GLY A 121 3.95 6.47 -1.69
C GLY A 121 3.57 7.92 -1.93
N HIS A 122 4.36 8.83 -1.36
CA HIS A 122 4.30 10.28 -1.51
C HIS A 122 5.72 10.86 -1.64
N TYR A 123 5.80 12.17 -1.76
CA TYR A 123 7.06 12.91 -1.92
C TYR A 123 7.83 12.50 -3.18
N GLU A 124 9.16 12.39 -3.12
CA GLU A 124 9.99 11.91 -4.24
C GLU A 124 10.01 10.37 -4.33
N GLY A 125 9.33 9.69 -3.41
CA GLY A 125 9.19 8.24 -3.37
C GLY A 125 9.47 7.63 -2.02
N VAL A 126 9.79 6.36 -2.04
CA VAL A 126 10.05 5.50 -0.87
C VAL A 126 11.53 5.14 -0.84
N ASP A 127 12.10 5.07 0.36
CA ASP A 127 13.46 4.58 0.57
C ASP A 127 13.66 3.22 -0.12
N GLN A 128 14.68 3.13 -0.97
CA GLN A 128 14.93 1.96 -1.82
C GLN A 128 15.04 0.65 -1.01
N ARG A 129 15.53 0.72 0.24
CA ARG A 129 15.63 -0.44 1.11
C ARG A 129 14.28 -1.07 1.43
N VAL A 130 13.20 -0.27 1.46
CA VAL A 130 11.83 -0.78 1.62
C VAL A 130 11.39 -1.54 0.38
N ILE A 131 11.69 -0.99 -0.80
CA ILE A 131 11.34 -1.62 -2.08
C ILE A 131 12.06 -2.97 -2.18
N ASP A 132 13.36 -3.00 -1.94
CA ASP A 132 14.19 -4.19 -2.10
C ASP A 132 13.86 -5.31 -1.09
N GLY A 133 13.46 -4.96 0.13
CA GLY A 133 13.26 -5.93 1.20
C GLY A 133 11.81 -6.27 1.53
N TRP A 134 10.87 -5.37 1.28
CA TRP A 134 9.48 -5.49 1.77
C TRP A 134 8.41 -5.35 0.70
N ILE A 135 8.76 -5.09 -0.56
CA ILE A 135 7.81 -5.01 -1.67
C ILE A 135 8.00 -6.21 -2.61
N ASP A 136 6.92 -6.84 -2.98
CA ASP A 136 6.94 -7.99 -3.90
C ASP A 136 6.80 -7.54 -5.35
N GLU A 137 6.14 -6.38 -5.59
CA GLU A 137 5.90 -5.87 -6.93
C GLU A 137 5.76 -4.35 -6.94
N GLU A 138 6.37 -3.72 -7.95
CA GLU A 138 6.23 -2.30 -8.25
C GLU A 138 5.36 -2.14 -9.49
N ILE A 139 4.24 -1.41 -9.38
CA ILE A 139 3.23 -1.25 -10.45
C ILE A 139 3.12 0.22 -10.86
N SER A 140 3.07 0.46 -12.17
CA SER A 140 2.72 1.74 -12.78
C SER A 140 1.36 1.67 -13.46
N ILE A 141 0.51 2.67 -13.29
CA ILE A 141 -0.77 2.77 -14.00
C ILE A 141 -0.67 3.56 -15.32
N GLY A 142 0.49 4.10 -15.65
CA GLY A 142 0.69 4.85 -16.89
C GLY A 142 2.03 5.59 -16.91
N ASP A 143 2.35 6.13 -18.06
CA ASP A 143 3.57 6.91 -18.30
C ASP A 143 3.36 8.39 -17.92
N TYR A 144 3.13 8.63 -16.64
CA TYR A 144 2.96 9.96 -16.04
C TYR A 144 3.20 9.90 -14.53
N VAL A 145 3.52 11.04 -13.94
CA VAL A 145 3.76 11.18 -12.50
C VAL A 145 2.51 11.73 -11.83
N LEU A 146 2.14 11.12 -10.70
CA LEU A 146 1.08 11.56 -9.81
C LEU A 146 1.65 12.06 -8.48
N THR A 147 0.83 12.77 -7.71
CA THR A 147 1.24 13.29 -6.39
C THR A 147 1.35 12.23 -5.31
N GLY A 148 0.77 11.04 -5.54
CA GLY A 148 0.78 9.93 -4.57
C GLY A 148 0.23 8.64 -5.16
N GLY A 149 0.30 7.58 -4.38
CA GLY A 149 -0.14 6.22 -4.75
C GLY A 149 -1.62 5.95 -4.58
N GLU A 150 -2.41 6.90 -4.06
CA GLU A 150 -3.84 6.68 -3.75
C GLU A 150 -4.67 6.46 -5.01
N LEU A 151 -4.48 7.30 -6.05
CA LEU A 151 -5.17 7.11 -7.33
C LEU A 151 -4.81 5.79 -8.01
N PRO A 152 -3.54 5.39 -8.11
CA PRO A 152 -3.15 4.06 -8.56
C PRO A 152 -3.82 2.92 -7.77
N ALA A 153 -3.89 3.04 -6.45
CA ALA A 153 -4.55 2.05 -5.60
C ALA A 153 -6.06 1.93 -5.87
N MET A 154 -6.72 3.04 -6.25
CA MET A 154 -8.13 3.02 -6.64
C MET A 154 -8.35 2.45 -8.06
N VAL A 155 -7.35 2.57 -8.94
CA VAL A 155 -7.41 2.03 -10.31
C VAL A 155 -7.25 0.51 -10.31
N LEU A 156 -6.37 -0.02 -9.45
CA LEU A 156 -6.19 -1.46 -9.27
C LEU A 156 -7.43 -2.12 -8.66
#